data_c6fa1dc14e168c309dcecdde1beb1b53
#
_entry.id   c6fa1dc14e168c309dcecdde1beb1b53
#
_cell.length_a   1.000
_cell.length_b   1.000
_cell.length_c   1.000
_cell.angle_alpha   90.00
_cell.angle_beta   90.00
_cell.angle_gamma   90.00
#
_symmetry.space_group_name_H-M   'P 1'
#
loop_
_entity.id
_entity.type
_entity.pdbx_description
1 polymer ?
#
loop_
_entity_poly.entity_id
_entity_poly.type
_entity_poly.pdbx_seq_one_letter_code
_entity_poly.pdbx_strand_id
1 'polypeptide(L)'
;MNPVLLLILPLALLTSSTPQNNAPNQKKEAPSMQERTARQSSVRLFNPDTMAKPTAGYSQVAEVTDGKVVYIAGQIALDAAGNLVGKDDFRAQVKQVFENLKAAVEAAGGNFHDVIKLNYFCAESVDPSQIPVVREVRDSYVNTANPPTSTFVIVKRLVRPEWLIEVEAVAVIKK
;
A
#
# COMPACT_ATOMS: atom_id res chain seq x y z
N MET A 1 -1.80 66.53 61.81
CA MET A 1 -1.00 65.37 62.22
C MET A 1 -1.95 64.21 62.57
N ASN A 2 -2.22 63.31 61.64
CA ASN A 2 -3.11 62.15 61.83
C ASN A 2 -2.23 60.88 61.92
N PRO A 3 -2.40 60.02 62.91
CA PRO A 3 -1.72 58.75 62.94
C PRO A 3 -2.44 57.70 62.06
N VAL A 4 -1.67 57.07 61.22
CA VAL A 4 -2.12 55.95 60.38
C VAL A 4 -2.23 54.70 61.27
N LEU A 5 -3.41 54.14 61.37
CA LEU A 5 -3.71 52.92 62.08
C LEU A 5 -3.35 51.71 61.14
N LEU A 6 -2.33 50.93 61.47
CA LEU A 6 -1.90 49.76 60.74
C LEU A 6 -2.72 48.57 61.20
N LEU A 7 -3.62 48.05 60.35
CA LEU A 7 -4.41 46.86 60.59
C LEU A 7 -3.66 45.61 60.11
N ILE A 8 -3.21 44.78 61.03
CA ILE A 8 -2.56 43.52 60.70
C ILE A 8 -3.67 42.42 60.61
N LEU A 9 -3.94 41.90 59.41
CA LEU A 9 -4.75 40.72 59.20
C LEU A 9 -3.88 39.45 59.34
N PRO A 10 -4.36 38.36 59.96
CA PRO A 10 -3.68 37.11 60.00
C PRO A 10 -3.80 36.36 58.66
N LEU A 11 -2.67 35.89 58.16
CA LEU A 11 -2.53 35.07 56.99
C LEU A 11 -3.03 33.64 57.30
N ALA A 12 -4.21 33.26 56.78
CA ALA A 12 -4.70 31.89 56.88
C ALA A 12 -4.00 31.03 55.81
N LEU A 13 -3.22 30.05 56.28
CA LEU A 13 -2.69 28.98 55.42
C LEU A 13 -3.84 28.11 54.89
N LEU A 14 -4.17 28.29 53.62
CA LEU A 14 -4.98 27.35 52.86
C LEU A 14 -4.10 26.19 52.43
N THR A 15 -4.20 25.04 53.09
CA THR A 15 -3.64 23.77 52.59
C THR A 15 -4.52 23.25 51.46
N SER A 16 -4.10 23.45 50.21
CA SER A 16 -4.72 22.84 49.05
C SER A 16 -4.37 21.35 48.98
N SER A 17 -5.30 20.49 49.39
CA SER A 17 -5.23 19.06 49.08
C SER A 17 -5.63 18.83 47.63
N THR A 18 -4.66 18.55 46.77
CA THR A 18 -4.87 18.06 45.41
C THR A 18 -5.45 16.65 45.50
N PRO A 19 -6.58 16.35 44.85
CA PRO A 19 -7.06 14.98 44.74
C PRO A 19 -6.12 14.22 43.81
N GLN A 20 -5.43 13.20 44.30
CA GLN A 20 -4.73 12.21 43.51
C GLN A 20 -5.77 11.41 42.72
N ASN A 21 -5.84 11.68 41.40
CA ASN A 21 -6.66 10.93 40.47
C ASN A 21 -5.94 9.59 40.17
N ASN A 22 -6.15 8.59 41.02
CA ASN A 22 -5.75 7.21 40.77
C ASN A 22 -6.74 6.60 39.76
N ALA A 23 -6.58 6.94 38.47
CA ALA A 23 -7.19 6.16 37.41
C ALA A 23 -6.51 4.78 37.38
N PRO A 24 -7.27 3.66 37.42
CA PRO A 24 -6.67 2.34 37.32
C PRO A 24 -6.02 2.21 35.94
N ASN A 25 -4.75 1.88 35.93
CA ASN A 25 -3.97 1.56 34.73
C ASN A 25 -4.57 0.28 34.13
N GLN A 26 -5.57 0.44 33.25
CA GLN A 26 -6.10 -0.67 32.47
C GLN A 26 -5.01 -1.11 31.52
N LYS A 27 -4.26 -2.14 31.91
CA LYS A 27 -3.48 -2.95 30.98
C LYS A 27 -4.44 -3.39 29.88
N LYS A 28 -4.27 -2.85 28.65
CA LYS A 28 -4.93 -3.40 27.47
C LYS A 28 -4.50 -4.86 27.38
N GLU A 29 -5.40 -5.76 27.74
CA GLU A 29 -5.20 -7.19 27.54
C GLU A 29 -4.93 -7.43 26.05
N ALA A 30 -3.95 -8.27 25.77
CA ALA A 30 -3.70 -8.69 24.41
C ALA A 30 -4.96 -9.40 23.87
N PRO A 31 -5.38 -9.10 22.64
CA PRO A 31 -6.61 -9.68 22.09
C PRO A 31 -6.56 -11.20 22.15
N SER A 32 -7.67 -11.81 22.53
CA SER A 32 -7.84 -13.26 22.64
C SER A 32 -7.56 -13.94 21.27
N MET A 33 -7.28 -15.23 21.29
CA MET A 33 -7.05 -15.99 20.06
C MET A 33 -8.28 -15.93 19.11
N GLN A 34 -9.50 -15.82 19.67
CA GLN A 34 -10.74 -15.60 18.92
C GLN A 34 -10.80 -14.22 18.28
N GLU A 35 -10.35 -13.17 18.97
CA GLU A 35 -10.26 -11.81 18.39
C GLU A 35 -9.15 -11.70 17.34
N ARG A 36 -8.10 -12.53 17.42
CA ARG A 36 -7.06 -12.63 16.38
C ARG A 36 -7.58 -13.36 15.13
N THR A 37 -8.46 -14.34 15.28
CA THR A 37 -9.10 -15.07 14.15
C THR A 37 -10.19 -14.21 13.49
N ALA A 38 -10.83 -13.30 14.23
CA ALA A 38 -11.85 -12.38 13.74
C ALA A 38 -11.30 -11.13 13.00
N ARG A 39 -9.98 -10.93 12.94
CA ARG A 39 -9.36 -10.01 11.97
C ARG A 39 -9.30 -10.67 10.60
N GLN A 40 -10.46 -10.96 10.06
CA GLN A 40 -10.63 -11.36 8.68
C GLN A 40 -9.93 -10.31 7.79
N SER A 41 -9.09 -10.78 6.88
CA SER A 41 -8.40 -9.89 5.94
C SER A 41 -9.42 -8.96 5.29
N SER A 42 -9.17 -7.66 5.32
CA SER A 42 -10.02 -6.66 4.66
C SER A 42 -10.04 -6.83 3.13
N VAL A 43 -9.21 -7.71 2.60
CA VAL A 43 -9.09 -8.06 1.19
C VAL A 43 -9.18 -9.57 1.04
N ARG A 44 -10.02 -10.04 0.14
CA ARG A 44 -10.14 -11.43 -0.29
C ARG A 44 -9.88 -11.51 -1.79
N LEU A 45 -8.84 -12.26 -2.17
CA LEU A 45 -8.49 -12.56 -3.55
C LEU A 45 -8.93 -13.99 -3.84
N PHE A 46 -9.70 -14.23 -4.90
CA PHE A 46 -10.23 -15.57 -5.18
C PHE A 46 -10.62 -15.77 -6.65
N ASN A 47 -10.86 -17.03 -6.98
CA ASN A 47 -11.34 -17.47 -8.28
C ASN A 47 -12.68 -18.19 -8.08
N PRO A 48 -13.81 -17.73 -8.66
CA PRO A 48 -15.08 -18.41 -8.58
C PRO A 48 -15.02 -19.81 -9.23
N ASP A 49 -15.64 -20.81 -8.61
CA ASP A 49 -15.69 -22.17 -9.15
C ASP A 49 -16.48 -22.28 -10.47
N THR A 50 -17.32 -21.28 -10.74
CA THR A 50 -18.11 -21.18 -11.98
C THR A 50 -17.35 -20.61 -13.16
N MET A 51 -16.09 -20.21 -12.96
CA MET A 51 -15.23 -19.63 -14.01
C MET A 51 -14.04 -20.54 -14.31
N ALA A 52 -13.49 -20.44 -15.53
CA ALA A 52 -12.26 -21.12 -15.88
C ALA A 52 -11.12 -20.67 -14.98
N LYS A 53 -10.31 -21.62 -14.51
CA LYS A 53 -9.17 -21.33 -13.64
C LYS A 53 -8.11 -20.49 -14.37
N PRO A 54 -7.54 -19.45 -13.72
CA PRO A 54 -6.48 -18.65 -14.32
C PRO A 54 -5.23 -19.50 -14.61
N THR A 55 -4.64 -19.34 -15.78
CA THR A 55 -3.42 -20.06 -16.19
C THR A 55 -2.15 -19.26 -15.97
N ALA A 56 -2.26 -17.94 -15.72
CA ALA A 56 -1.13 -17.03 -15.64
C ALA A 56 -0.83 -16.47 -14.23
N GLY A 57 -1.32 -17.14 -13.16
CA GLY A 57 -1.02 -16.78 -11.77
C GLY A 57 -1.56 -15.40 -11.38
N TYR A 58 -2.87 -15.21 -11.53
CA TYR A 58 -3.61 -14.03 -11.04
C TYR A 58 -4.92 -14.49 -10.38
N SER A 59 -5.51 -13.65 -9.55
CA SER A 59 -6.87 -13.84 -9.05
C SER A 59 -7.87 -13.16 -9.99
N GLN A 60 -9.06 -13.76 -10.14
CA GLN A 60 -10.13 -13.19 -10.97
C GLN A 60 -10.90 -12.11 -10.24
N VAL A 61 -11.00 -12.21 -8.90
CA VAL A 61 -11.79 -11.30 -8.08
C VAL A 61 -10.95 -10.81 -6.90
N ALA A 62 -11.04 -9.51 -6.63
CA ALA A 62 -10.59 -8.87 -5.41
C ALA A 62 -11.80 -8.24 -4.72
N GLU A 63 -12.14 -8.71 -3.53
CA GLU A 63 -13.20 -8.16 -2.68
C GLU A 63 -12.56 -7.38 -1.54
N VAL A 64 -13.02 -6.15 -1.33
CA VAL A 64 -12.49 -5.24 -0.30
C VAL A 64 -13.61 -4.85 0.64
N THR A 65 -13.44 -5.09 1.93
CA THR A 65 -14.44 -4.74 2.96
C THR A 65 -14.01 -3.56 3.83
N ASP A 66 -12.70 -3.30 3.96
CA ASP A 66 -12.13 -2.16 4.69
C ASP A 66 -10.71 -1.86 4.21
N GLY A 67 -10.23 -0.66 4.51
CA GLY A 67 -8.89 -0.22 4.20
C GLY A 67 -8.86 1.11 3.44
N LYS A 68 -7.65 1.67 3.31
CA LYS A 68 -7.40 2.85 2.46
C LYS A 68 -7.09 2.37 1.04
N VAL A 69 -7.99 2.65 0.10
CA VAL A 69 -7.75 2.38 -1.32
C VAL A 69 -6.79 3.41 -1.89
N VAL A 70 -5.76 2.95 -2.58
CA VAL A 70 -4.74 3.77 -3.25
C VAL A 70 -4.69 3.40 -4.72
N TYR A 71 -4.92 4.38 -5.57
CA TYR A 71 -4.76 4.26 -7.02
C TYR A 71 -3.37 4.77 -7.41
N ILE A 72 -2.62 3.99 -8.13
CA ILE A 72 -1.28 4.33 -8.62
C ILE A 72 -1.35 4.41 -10.13
N ALA A 73 -1.02 5.58 -10.65
CA ALA A 73 -0.98 5.85 -12.09
C ALA A 73 0.00 4.91 -12.80
N GLY A 74 -0.14 4.78 -14.12
CA GLY A 74 0.79 4.02 -14.94
C GLY A 74 2.23 4.44 -14.69
N GLN A 75 3.06 3.46 -14.36
CA GLN A 75 4.50 3.61 -14.18
C GLN A 75 5.21 3.09 -15.41
N ILE A 76 6.16 3.86 -15.90
CA ILE A 76 7.08 3.53 -16.98
C ILE A 76 8.50 3.42 -16.43
N ALA A 77 9.44 2.93 -17.21
CA ALA A 77 10.80 2.62 -16.77
C ALA A 77 11.70 3.86 -16.66
N LEU A 78 11.26 4.90 -15.96
CA LEU A 78 12.07 6.07 -15.64
C LEU A 78 12.68 5.96 -14.24
N ASP A 79 13.93 6.37 -14.09
CA ASP A 79 14.54 6.57 -12.78
C ASP A 79 14.04 7.88 -12.11
N ALA A 80 14.49 8.15 -10.89
CA ALA A 80 14.11 9.36 -10.14
C ALA A 80 14.59 10.67 -10.80
N ALA A 81 15.58 10.62 -11.70
CA ALA A 81 16.06 11.76 -12.49
C ALA A 81 15.29 11.94 -13.81
N GLY A 82 14.36 11.01 -14.13
CA GLY A 82 13.58 11.02 -15.36
C GLY A 82 14.29 10.39 -16.57
N ASN A 83 15.39 9.67 -16.37
CA ASN A 83 16.09 8.95 -17.43
C ASN A 83 15.45 7.59 -17.69
N LEU A 84 15.38 7.18 -18.95
CA LEU A 84 14.93 5.84 -19.32
C LEU A 84 15.95 4.79 -18.89
N VAL A 85 15.49 3.84 -18.06
CA VAL A 85 16.26 2.64 -17.69
C VAL A 85 15.93 1.53 -18.67
N GLY A 86 16.95 0.82 -19.17
CA GLY A 86 16.74 -0.32 -20.05
C GLY A 86 16.27 0.07 -21.45
N LYS A 87 16.91 1.06 -22.08
CA LYS A 87 16.68 1.32 -23.50
C LYS A 87 16.94 0.02 -24.28
N ASP A 88 15.95 -0.41 -25.04
CA ASP A 88 15.97 -1.67 -25.83
C ASP A 88 16.11 -2.96 -24.98
N ASP A 89 15.98 -2.87 -23.65
CA ASP A 89 16.01 -4.01 -22.72
C ASP A 89 14.65 -4.12 -21.98
N PHE A 90 13.80 -5.01 -22.48
CA PHE A 90 12.47 -5.20 -21.90
C PHE A 90 12.50 -5.65 -20.42
N ARG A 91 13.43 -6.55 -20.07
CA ARG A 91 13.54 -7.03 -18.67
C ARG A 91 13.97 -5.90 -17.72
N ALA A 92 14.91 -5.06 -18.14
CA ALA A 92 15.33 -3.92 -17.34
C ALA A 92 14.18 -2.92 -17.17
N GLN A 93 13.39 -2.66 -18.23
CA GLN A 93 12.20 -1.81 -18.12
C GLN A 93 11.15 -2.39 -17.18
N VAL A 94 10.84 -3.68 -17.30
CA VAL A 94 9.90 -4.35 -16.38
C VAL A 94 10.36 -4.19 -14.92
N LYS A 95 11.63 -4.46 -14.61
CA LYS A 95 12.16 -4.29 -13.25
C LYS A 95 12.00 -2.87 -12.74
N GLN A 96 12.39 -1.87 -13.54
CA GLN A 96 12.27 -0.47 -13.13
C GLN A 96 10.84 -0.06 -12.87
N VAL A 97 9.89 -0.51 -13.70
CA VAL A 97 8.45 -0.26 -13.50
C VAL A 97 7.97 -0.81 -12.15
N PHE A 98 8.38 -2.03 -11.78
CA PHE A 98 8.01 -2.63 -10.50
C PHE A 98 8.67 -1.93 -9.30
N GLU A 99 9.93 -1.46 -9.43
CA GLU A 99 10.55 -0.62 -8.40
C GLU A 99 9.80 0.70 -8.23
N ASN A 100 9.35 1.33 -9.31
CA ASN A 100 8.55 2.56 -9.24
C ASN A 100 7.19 2.33 -8.57
N LEU A 101 6.49 1.24 -8.91
CA LEU A 101 5.24 0.85 -8.26
C LEU A 101 5.46 0.58 -6.76
N LYS A 102 6.54 -0.13 -6.40
CA LYS A 102 6.90 -0.39 -5.01
C LYS A 102 7.12 0.92 -4.25
N ALA A 103 7.91 1.82 -4.79
CA ALA A 103 8.17 3.13 -4.18
C ALA A 103 6.86 3.93 -4.00
N ALA A 104 5.93 3.88 -4.97
CA ALA A 104 4.65 4.56 -4.89
C ALA A 104 3.75 3.99 -3.78
N VAL A 105 3.68 2.66 -3.64
CA VAL A 105 2.90 2.00 -2.56
C VAL A 105 3.51 2.33 -1.19
N GLU A 106 4.84 2.27 -1.05
CA GLU A 106 5.56 2.59 0.18
C GLU A 106 5.36 4.06 0.59
N ALA A 107 5.41 4.98 -0.37
CA ALA A 107 5.11 6.40 -0.13
C ALA A 107 3.66 6.64 0.35
N ALA A 108 2.72 5.77 -0.04
CA ALA A 108 1.35 5.79 0.46
C ALA A 108 1.18 5.15 1.86
N GLY A 109 2.25 4.59 2.42
CA GLY A 109 2.29 3.94 3.73
C GLY A 109 1.94 2.45 3.72
N GLY A 110 2.00 1.80 2.56
CA GLY A 110 1.78 0.37 2.38
C GLY A 110 3.06 -0.39 2.02
N ASN A 111 2.88 -1.61 1.54
CA ASN A 111 3.91 -2.45 0.93
C ASN A 111 3.34 -3.13 -0.32
N PHE A 112 4.19 -3.77 -1.13
CA PHE A 112 3.72 -4.35 -2.40
C PHE A 112 2.70 -5.48 -2.24
N HIS A 113 2.65 -6.16 -1.08
CA HIS A 113 1.61 -7.17 -0.79
C HIS A 113 0.22 -6.57 -0.57
N ASP A 114 0.11 -5.25 -0.42
CA ASP A 114 -1.16 -4.55 -0.35
C ASP A 114 -1.75 -4.27 -1.75
N VAL A 115 -1.00 -4.55 -2.82
CA VAL A 115 -1.47 -4.44 -4.21
C VAL A 115 -2.50 -5.53 -4.49
N ILE A 116 -3.68 -5.12 -4.94
CA ILE A 116 -4.82 -6.01 -5.24
C ILE A 116 -5.12 -6.11 -6.73
N LYS A 117 -4.61 -5.17 -7.53
CA LYS A 117 -4.79 -5.15 -8.97
C LYS A 117 -3.58 -4.56 -9.68
N LEU A 118 -3.25 -5.18 -10.83
CA LEU A 118 -2.23 -4.72 -11.77
C LEU A 118 -2.81 -4.73 -13.18
N ASN A 119 -2.71 -3.62 -13.89
CA ASN A 119 -3.04 -3.52 -15.32
C ASN A 119 -1.76 -3.24 -16.10
N TYR A 120 -1.51 -4.04 -17.13
CA TYR A 120 -0.31 -3.98 -17.95
C TYR A 120 -0.65 -3.54 -19.37
N PHE A 121 0.09 -2.57 -19.85
CA PHE A 121 0.05 -2.09 -21.23
C PHE A 121 1.42 -2.35 -21.84
N CYS A 122 1.53 -3.38 -22.69
CA CYS A 122 2.78 -3.77 -23.33
C CYS A 122 2.77 -3.32 -24.78
N ALA A 123 3.84 -2.67 -25.22
CA ALA A 123 3.94 -2.22 -26.61
C ALA A 123 4.04 -3.42 -27.58
N GLU A 124 3.38 -3.32 -28.73
CA GLU A 124 3.40 -4.34 -29.80
C GLU A 124 4.81 -4.64 -30.32
N SER A 125 5.76 -3.70 -30.15
CA SER A 125 7.15 -3.87 -30.53
C SER A 125 7.93 -4.89 -29.68
N VAL A 126 7.38 -5.31 -28.52
CA VAL A 126 7.99 -6.33 -27.65
C VAL A 126 7.81 -7.70 -28.29
N ASP A 127 8.90 -8.45 -28.45
CA ASP A 127 8.84 -9.83 -28.92
C ASP A 127 7.96 -10.67 -27.97
N PRO A 128 6.94 -11.38 -28.49
CA PRO A 128 6.06 -12.20 -27.67
C PRO A 128 6.78 -13.23 -26.78
N SER A 129 7.95 -13.72 -27.18
CA SER A 129 8.77 -14.63 -26.38
C SER A 129 9.28 -14.00 -25.08
N GLN A 130 9.32 -12.68 -25.00
CA GLN A 130 9.74 -11.95 -23.80
C GLN A 130 8.60 -11.69 -22.81
N ILE A 131 7.35 -11.83 -23.21
CA ILE A 131 6.18 -11.59 -22.33
C ILE A 131 6.26 -12.34 -20.99
N PRO A 132 6.72 -13.61 -20.92
CA PRO A 132 6.88 -14.33 -19.65
C PRO A 132 7.76 -13.62 -18.62
N VAL A 133 8.69 -12.76 -19.05
CA VAL A 133 9.57 -11.96 -18.17
C VAL A 133 8.76 -11.11 -17.21
N VAL A 134 7.61 -10.59 -17.64
CA VAL A 134 6.73 -9.77 -16.78
C VAL A 134 6.28 -10.57 -15.57
N ARG A 135 5.88 -11.84 -15.78
CA ARG A 135 5.47 -12.70 -14.68
C ARG A 135 6.64 -13.06 -13.75
N GLU A 136 7.79 -13.41 -14.31
CA GLU A 136 8.99 -13.73 -13.53
C GLU A 136 9.37 -12.57 -12.59
N VAL A 137 9.39 -11.34 -13.11
CA VAL A 137 9.71 -10.16 -12.30
C VAL A 137 8.61 -9.91 -11.27
N ARG A 138 7.34 -9.90 -11.68
CA ARG A 138 6.19 -9.69 -10.79
C ARG A 138 6.21 -10.64 -9.60
N ASP A 139 6.50 -11.91 -9.82
CA ASP A 139 6.44 -12.96 -8.80
C ASP A 139 7.44 -12.75 -7.65
N SER A 140 8.45 -11.87 -7.83
CA SER A 140 9.34 -11.44 -6.75
C SER A 140 8.75 -10.33 -5.86
N TYR A 141 7.63 -9.71 -6.25
CA TYR A 141 6.99 -8.63 -5.51
C TYR A 141 5.67 -9.03 -4.86
N VAL A 142 4.90 -9.92 -5.48
CA VAL A 142 3.56 -10.29 -5.05
C VAL A 142 3.55 -11.59 -4.22
N ASN A 143 2.47 -11.77 -3.44
CA ASN A 143 2.19 -13.08 -2.85
C ASN A 143 1.66 -14.02 -3.93
N THR A 144 2.47 -14.95 -4.40
CA THR A 144 2.12 -15.89 -5.48
C THR A 144 1.06 -16.91 -5.08
N ALA A 145 0.83 -17.14 -3.78
CA ALA A 145 -0.25 -18.02 -3.30
C ALA A 145 -1.62 -17.32 -3.39
N ASN A 146 -1.64 -15.98 -3.27
CA ASN A 146 -2.83 -15.16 -3.40
C ASN A 146 -2.47 -13.91 -4.26
N PRO A 147 -2.28 -14.10 -5.57
CA PRO A 147 -1.81 -13.03 -6.44
C PRO A 147 -2.91 -11.99 -6.68
N PRO A 148 -2.55 -10.72 -6.97
CA PRO A 148 -3.51 -9.69 -7.32
C PRO A 148 -4.32 -10.05 -8.57
N THR A 149 -5.45 -9.38 -8.75
CA THR A 149 -6.17 -9.41 -10.02
C THR A 149 -5.32 -8.76 -11.12
N SER A 150 -5.50 -9.20 -12.36
CA SER A 150 -4.63 -8.75 -13.44
C SER A 150 -5.39 -8.59 -14.75
N THR A 151 -5.00 -7.56 -15.50
CA THR A 151 -5.35 -7.40 -16.91
C THR A 151 -4.07 -7.11 -17.69
N PHE A 152 -3.83 -7.84 -18.79
CA PHE A 152 -2.67 -7.63 -19.63
C PHE A 152 -3.15 -7.38 -21.07
N VAL A 153 -2.75 -6.28 -21.67
CA VAL A 153 -3.08 -5.94 -23.05
C VAL A 153 -1.84 -5.54 -23.85
N ILE A 154 -1.84 -5.89 -25.12
CA ILE A 154 -0.88 -5.38 -26.08
C ILE A 154 -1.48 -4.13 -26.71
N VAL A 155 -0.72 -3.05 -26.69
CA VAL A 155 -1.10 -1.76 -27.30
C VAL A 155 -0.18 -1.45 -28.47
N LYS A 156 -0.66 -0.68 -29.44
CA LYS A 156 0.14 -0.32 -30.62
C LYS A 156 1.47 0.31 -30.24
N ARG A 157 1.45 1.22 -29.27
CA ARG A 157 2.63 1.85 -28.62
C ARG A 157 2.19 2.57 -27.37
N LEU A 158 3.13 2.88 -26.50
CA LEU A 158 2.96 3.83 -25.42
C LEU A 158 3.22 5.27 -25.91
N VAL A 159 3.15 6.25 -25.01
CA VAL A 159 3.31 7.67 -25.37
C VAL A 159 4.63 7.92 -26.12
N ARG A 160 5.71 7.27 -25.69
CA ARG A 160 6.98 7.27 -26.40
C ARG A 160 7.30 5.89 -26.94
N PRO A 161 7.87 5.78 -28.14
CA PRO A 161 8.12 4.48 -28.78
C PRO A 161 9.18 3.63 -28.04
N GLU A 162 10.08 4.25 -27.29
CA GLU A 162 11.11 3.57 -26.49
C GLU A 162 10.60 3.00 -25.17
N TRP A 163 9.36 3.32 -24.77
CA TRP A 163 8.71 2.72 -23.60
C TRP A 163 8.02 1.43 -24.03
N LEU A 164 8.46 0.33 -23.45
CA LEU A 164 8.03 -1.01 -23.85
C LEU A 164 6.90 -1.55 -23.00
N ILE A 165 6.78 -1.05 -21.76
CA ILE A 165 5.73 -1.46 -20.83
C ILE A 165 5.36 -0.30 -19.89
N GLU A 166 4.07 -0.22 -19.58
CA GLU A 166 3.50 0.63 -18.55
C GLU A 166 2.61 -0.22 -17.66
N VAL A 167 2.64 0.00 -16.34
CA VAL A 167 1.83 -0.75 -15.37
C VAL A 167 1.21 0.20 -14.37
N GLU A 168 -0.10 0.12 -14.22
CA GLU A 168 -0.85 0.77 -13.14
C GLU A 168 -1.27 -0.22 -12.07
N ALA A 169 -1.50 0.26 -10.86
CA ALA A 169 -1.86 -0.57 -9.74
C ALA A 169 -2.97 0.02 -8.87
N VAL A 170 -3.70 -0.86 -8.18
CA VAL A 170 -4.55 -0.50 -7.04
C VAL A 170 -4.08 -1.26 -5.83
N ALA A 171 -3.89 -0.57 -4.71
CA ALA A 171 -3.53 -1.16 -3.43
C ALA A 171 -4.60 -0.87 -2.38
N VAL A 172 -4.71 -1.74 -1.35
CA VAL A 172 -5.57 -1.55 -0.18
C VAL A 172 -4.72 -1.67 1.06
N ILE A 173 -4.43 -0.53 1.68
CA ILE A 173 -3.57 -0.42 2.85
C ILE A 173 -4.43 -0.52 4.11
N LYS A 174 -4.05 -1.38 5.04
CA LYS A 174 -4.72 -1.50 6.35
C LYS A 174 -4.57 -0.21 7.13
N LYS A 175 -5.64 0.20 7.80
CA LYS A 175 -5.64 1.33 8.75
C LYS A 175 -5.03 0.93 10.08
#